data_f45718805594f74acd652f0de8e0851a
#
_entry.id   f45718805594f74acd652f0de8e0851a
#
_cell.length_a   1.000
_cell.length_b   1.000
_cell.length_c   1.000
_cell.angle_alpha   90.00
_cell.angle_beta   90.00
_cell.angle_gamma   90.00
#
_symmetry.space_group_name_H-M   'P 1'
#
loop_
_entity.id
_entity.type
_entity.pdbx_description
1 polymer ?
#
loop_
_entity_poly.entity_id
_entity_poly.type
_entity_poly.pdbx_seq_one_letter_code
_entity_poly.pdbx_strand_id
1 'polypeptide(L)'
;QAEDGIRDVERSRGLGDVYKRQIWNNLLQPFQKDRIWTLFNPESDPYGAGWNIIQSKIAVGSGGLFGKGYGQGSQTQLNFLPETQTDFIFSVLAEEFGFVGVLLLVMIYVFVLLRCFFLAVNARDRFCRLVIGGFIFTFCFNVFVNLAMVVGLIPVVGMPLPFFSRGGTSLLSLFIMFGIITSMASHKKFMQR
;
A
#
# COMPACT_ATOMS: atom_id res chain seq x y z
N GLN A 1 32.43 11.97 32.92
CA GLN A 1 31.21 11.22 32.61
C GLN A 1 30.28 11.96 31.65
N ALA A 2 30.15 13.29 31.68
CA ALA A 2 29.32 14.05 30.75
C ALA A 2 29.99 14.22 29.38
N GLU A 3 31.30 14.39 29.30
CA GLU A 3 32.03 14.52 28.03
C GLU A 3 32.08 13.19 27.24
N ASP A 4 32.17 12.06 27.93
CA ASP A 4 32.15 10.74 27.28
C ASP A 4 30.81 10.45 26.66
N GLY A 5 29.70 10.82 27.32
CA GLY A 5 28.35 10.68 26.75
C GLY A 5 28.13 11.55 25.51
N ILE A 6 28.69 12.74 25.44
CA ILE A 6 28.59 13.62 24.25
C ILE A 6 29.41 13.06 23.10
N ARG A 7 30.59 12.54 23.33
CA ARG A 7 31.45 11.89 22.31
C ARG A 7 30.79 10.64 21.74
N ASP A 8 30.11 9.83 22.55
CA ASP A 8 29.41 8.64 22.09
C ASP A 8 28.18 8.98 21.24
N VAL A 9 27.46 10.05 21.55
CA VAL A 9 26.34 10.56 20.74
C VAL A 9 26.82 11.13 19.39
N GLU A 10 27.92 11.88 19.38
CA GLU A 10 28.52 12.39 18.14
C GLU A 10 29.09 11.27 17.27
N ARG A 11 29.73 10.26 17.88
CA ARG A 11 30.24 9.09 17.18
C ARG A 11 29.10 8.25 16.58
N SER A 12 27.99 8.10 17.29
CA SER A 12 26.80 7.39 16.80
C SER A 12 26.10 8.15 15.68
N ARG A 13 26.04 9.49 15.72
CA ARG A 13 25.54 10.32 14.61
C ARG A 13 26.44 10.23 13.38
N GLY A 14 27.76 10.30 13.55
CA GLY A 14 28.73 10.16 12.45
C GLY A 14 28.65 8.79 11.77
N LEU A 15 28.52 7.71 12.53
CA LEU A 15 28.30 6.36 12.01
C LEU A 15 26.97 6.28 11.24
N GLY A 16 25.88 6.84 11.77
CA GLY A 16 24.59 6.88 11.11
C GLY A 16 24.64 7.61 9.76
N ASP A 17 25.38 8.70 9.66
CA ASP A 17 25.52 9.47 8.40
C ASP A 17 26.40 8.75 7.37
N VAL A 18 27.44 8.05 7.80
CA VAL A 18 28.28 7.20 6.93
C VAL A 18 27.44 6.04 6.36
N TYR A 19 26.68 5.33 7.21
CA TYR A 19 25.80 4.25 6.75
C TYR A 19 24.69 4.76 5.83
N LYS A 20 24.05 5.90 6.12
CA LYS A 20 23.07 6.53 5.24
C LYS A 20 23.65 6.85 3.87
N ARG A 21 24.85 7.45 3.82
CA ARG A 21 25.54 7.79 2.58
C ARG A 21 25.96 6.53 1.81
N GLN A 22 26.39 5.49 2.52
CA GLN A 22 26.79 4.21 1.92
C GLN A 22 25.59 3.44 1.34
N ILE A 23 24.46 3.40 2.06
CA ILE A 23 23.18 2.85 1.57
C ILE A 23 22.70 3.63 0.36
N TRP A 24 22.71 4.97 0.43
CA TRP A 24 22.29 5.83 -0.65
C TRP A 24 23.12 5.64 -1.92
N ASN A 25 24.44 5.54 -1.80
CA ASN A 25 25.31 5.47 -2.98
C ASN A 25 25.43 4.06 -3.57
N ASN A 26 25.48 3.02 -2.74
CA ASN A 26 25.85 1.67 -3.17
C ASN A 26 24.65 0.70 -3.25
N LEU A 27 23.59 0.91 -2.45
CA LEU A 27 22.46 -0.02 -2.39
C LEU A 27 21.30 0.41 -3.28
N LEU A 28 21.08 1.72 -3.42
CA LEU A 28 19.96 2.25 -4.19
C LEU A 28 20.34 2.39 -5.67
N GLN A 29 19.55 1.75 -6.52
CA GLN A 29 19.63 1.93 -7.97
C GLN A 29 19.25 3.36 -8.37
N PRO A 30 19.77 3.91 -9.50
CA PRO A 30 19.46 5.28 -9.94
C PRO A 30 17.95 5.56 -10.00
N PHE A 31 17.16 4.65 -10.57
CA PHE A 31 15.71 4.81 -10.68
C PHE A 31 14.97 4.86 -9.31
N GLN A 32 15.54 4.23 -8.26
CA GLN A 32 14.97 4.30 -6.91
C GLN A 32 15.24 5.66 -6.25
N LYS A 33 16.42 6.22 -6.52
CA LYS A 33 16.78 7.57 -6.06
C LYS A 33 15.87 8.61 -6.70
N ASP A 34 15.63 8.48 -8.02
CA ASP A 34 14.75 9.38 -8.76
C ASP A 34 13.32 9.36 -8.20
N ARG A 35 12.79 8.17 -7.88
CA ARG A 35 11.46 8.05 -7.24
C ARG A 35 11.39 8.71 -5.86
N ILE A 36 12.47 8.63 -5.07
CA ILE A 36 12.52 9.30 -3.77
C ILE A 36 12.61 10.82 -3.96
N TRP A 37 13.42 11.31 -4.90
CA TRP A 37 13.49 12.73 -5.22
C TRP A 37 12.17 13.27 -5.73
N THR A 38 11.50 12.55 -6.59
CA THR A 38 10.19 12.90 -7.14
C THR A 38 9.11 13.00 -6.06
N LEU A 39 9.22 12.23 -4.97
CA LEU A 39 8.30 12.35 -3.84
C LEU A 39 8.40 13.71 -3.15
N PHE A 40 9.63 14.22 -2.97
CA PHE A 40 9.87 15.52 -2.31
C PHE A 40 9.69 16.71 -3.26
N ASN A 41 10.02 16.52 -4.55
CA ASN A 41 9.88 17.52 -5.61
C ASN A 41 9.12 16.93 -6.80
N PRO A 42 7.78 16.78 -6.72
CA PRO A 42 7.01 16.18 -7.82
C PRO A 42 7.05 17.04 -9.11
N GLU A 43 7.31 18.32 -8.99
CA GLU A 43 7.44 19.24 -10.13
C GLU A 43 8.71 19.02 -10.97
N SER A 44 9.70 18.29 -10.44
CA SER A 44 10.94 17.97 -11.17
C SER A 44 10.74 16.94 -12.28
N ASP A 45 9.64 16.17 -12.24
CA ASP A 45 9.29 15.17 -13.27
C ASP A 45 7.86 15.41 -13.77
N PRO A 46 7.64 16.42 -14.64
CA PRO A 46 6.31 16.84 -15.08
C PRO A 46 5.64 15.88 -16.06
N TYR A 47 6.29 14.80 -16.50
CA TYR A 47 5.74 13.82 -17.45
C TYR A 47 5.79 12.37 -16.94
N GLY A 48 6.34 12.12 -15.75
CA GLY A 48 6.50 10.79 -15.18
C GLY A 48 5.79 10.57 -13.84
N ALA A 49 6.51 9.97 -12.90
CA ALA A 49 5.96 9.64 -11.59
C ALA A 49 5.46 10.86 -10.78
N GLY A 50 6.10 12.03 -10.96
CA GLY A 50 5.69 13.28 -10.30
C GLY A 50 4.32 13.76 -10.76
N TRP A 51 4.07 13.71 -12.07
CA TRP A 51 2.76 14.04 -12.64
C TRP A 51 1.66 13.16 -12.06
N ASN A 52 1.90 11.85 -12.00
CA ASN A 52 0.93 10.90 -11.47
C ASN A 52 0.58 11.16 -10.00
N ILE A 53 1.57 11.51 -9.18
CA ILE A 53 1.35 11.89 -7.76
C ILE A 53 0.50 13.17 -7.65
N ILE A 54 0.80 14.18 -8.45
CA ILE A 54 0.05 15.45 -8.43
C ILE A 54 -1.40 15.21 -8.85
N GLN A 55 -1.60 14.52 -9.97
CA GLN A 55 -2.93 14.24 -10.49
C GLN A 55 -3.75 13.33 -9.57
N SER A 56 -3.12 12.33 -8.93
CA SER A 56 -3.82 11.48 -7.96
C SER A 56 -4.27 12.27 -6.72
N LYS A 57 -3.45 13.20 -6.22
CA LYS A 57 -3.82 14.10 -5.10
C LYS A 57 -4.98 15.03 -5.48
N ILE A 58 -4.95 15.57 -6.71
CA ILE A 58 -6.04 16.40 -7.22
C ILE A 58 -7.33 15.57 -7.34
N ALA A 59 -7.26 14.35 -7.88
CA ALA A 59 -8.39 13.45 -8.00
C ALA A 59 -9.02 13.16 -6.62
N VAL A 60 -8.21 12.72 -5.65
CA VAL A 60 -8.67 12.44 -4.28
C VAL A 60 -9.28 13.68 -3.63
N GLY A 61 -8.63 14.85 -3.77
CA GLY A 61 -9.11 16.10 -3.19
C GLY A 61 -10.40 16.62 -3.85
N SER A 62 -10.58 16.37 -5.14
CA SER A 62 -11.75 16.83 -5.90
C SER A 62 -13.02 16.04 -5.66
N GLY A 63 -12.92 14.81 -5.09
CA GLY A 63 -14.08 13.96 -4.82
C GLY A 63 -14.98 14.45 -3.69
N GLY A 64 -14.47 15.27 -2.76
CA GLY A 64 -15.28 15.76 -1.63
C GLY A 64 -15.88 14.65 -0.77
N LEU A 65 -17.07 14.90 -0.20
CA LEU A 65 -17.75 13.92 0.67
C LEU A 65 -18.47 12.83 -0.12
N PHE A 66 -19.18 13.16 -1.18
CA PHE A 66 -20.06 12.25 -1.92
C PHE A 66 -19.54 11.87 -3.31
N GLY A 67 -18.40 12.43 -3.73
CA GLY A 67 -17.86 12.21 -5.07
C GLY A 67 -18.56 13.05 -6.15
N LYS A 68 -18.02 12.96 -7.37
CA LYS A 68 -18.58 13.62 -8.57
C LYS A 68 -19.66 12.79 -9.25
N GLY A 69 -19.79 11.52 -8.88
CA GLY A 69 -20.68 10.55 -9.53
C GLY A 69 -19.91 9.56 -10.40
N TYR A 70 -20.49 8.38 -10.57
CA TYR A 70 -19.91 7.31 -11.36
C TYR A 70 -19.70 7.73 -12.82
N GLY A 71 -18.49 7.55 -13.33
CA GLY A 71 -18.11 7.93 -14.69
C GLY A 71 -18.02 9.45 -14.93
N GLN A 72 -18.10 10.30 -13.90
CA GLN A 72 -17.98 11.76 -14.03
C GLN A 72 -16.65 12.31 -13.47
N GLY A 73 -15.69 11.46 -13.20
CA GLY A 73 -14.35 11.85 -12.77
C GLY A 73 -13.59 12.57 -13.88
N SER A 74 -13.28 13.84 -13.68
CA SER A 74 -12.58 14.65 -14.69
C SER A 74 -11.16 14.16 -14.94
N GLN A 75 -10.45 13.74 -13.89
CA GLN A 75 -9.07 13.25 -13.99
C GLN A 75 -8.99 11.87 -14.67
N THR A 76 -10.02 11.05 -14.45
CA THR A 76 -10.14 9.71 -15.03
C THR A 76 -10.57 9.75 -16.49
N GLN A 77 -11.59 10.55 -16.83
CA GLN A 77 -12.17 10.63 -18.18
C GLN A 77 -11.21 11.31 -19.18
N LEU A 78 -10.45 12.30 -18.74
CA LEU A 78 -9.52 13.02 -19.61
C LEU A 78 -8.16 12.34 -19.77
N ASN A 79 -8.01 11.09 -19.24
CA ASN A 79 -6.77 10.30 -19.32
C ASN A 79 -5.51 11.04 -18.79
N PHE A 80 -5.67 11.92 -17.80
CA PHE A 80 -4.52 12.57 -17.16
C PHE A 80 -3.68 11.61 -16.34
N LEU A 81 -4.25 10.48 -15.91
CA LEU A 81 -3.56 9.39 -15.20
C LEU A 81 -3.42 8.19 -16.14
N PRO A 82 -2.21 7.84 -16.62
CA PRO A 82 -2.01 6.72 -17.54
C PRO A 82 -2.27 5.34 -16.92
N GLU A 83 -2.07 5.17 -15.61
CA GLU A 83 -2.19 3.89 -14.88
C GLU A 83 -3.41 3.84 -13.94
N THR A 84 -4.53 4.42 -14.39
CA THR A 84 -5.77 4.52 -13.59
C THR A 84 -6.35 3.17 -13.18
N GLN A 85 -6.18 2.12 -14.01
CA GLN A 85 -6.80 0.81 -13.81
C GLN A 85 -5.96 -0.15 -12.95
N THR A 86 -4.70 0.20 -12.70
CA THR A 86 -3.76 -0.62 -11.95
C THR A 86 -3.43 -0.01 -10.60
N ASP A 87 -2.51 0.93 -10.57
CA ASP A 87 -1.91 1.42 -9.33
C ASP A 87 -2.71 2.56 -8.69
N PHE A 88 -3.40 3.36 -9.50
CA PHE A 88 -4.13 4.54 -9.08
C PHE A 88 -5.66 4.36 -9.05
N ILE A 89 -6.15 3.11 -9.05
CA ILE A 89 -7.60 2.83 -8.99
C ILE A 89 -8.27 3.44 -7.76
N PHE A 90 -7.54 3.57 -6.66
CA PHE A 90 -8.02 4.23 -5.45
C PHE A 90 -8.33 5.71 -5.66
N SER A 91 -7.53 6.44 -6.45
CA SER A 91 -7.80 7.85 -6.76
C SER A 91 -9.06 8.02 -7.59
N VAL A 92 -9.32 7.09 -8.52
CA VAL A 92 -10.57 7.03 -9.30
C VAL A 92 -11.78 6.84 -8.39
N LEU A 93 -11.69 5.86 -7.48
CA LEU A 93 -12.76 5.60 -6.52
C LEU A 93 -13.01 6.80 -5.61
N ALA A 94 -11.94 7.46 -5.15
CA ALA A 94 -12.06 8.65 -4.33
C ALA A 94 -12.66 9.85 -5.09
N GLU A 95 -12.37 10.01 -6.39
CA GLU A 95 -12.96 11.05 -7.22
C GLU A 95 -14.45 10.82 -7.48
N GLU A 96 -14.83 9.57 -7.83
CA GLU A 96 -16.20 9.24 -8.23
C GLU A 96 -17.16 9.08 -7.05
N PHE A 97 -16.73 8.41 -5.98
CA PHE A 97 -17.57 8.09 -4.81
C PHE A 97 -17.26 8.93 -3.57
N GLY A 98 -16.20 9.75 -3.63
CA GLY A 98 -15.81 10.65 -2.55
C GLY A 98 -15.35 9.92 -1.29
N PHE A 99 -15.38 10.66 -0.18
CA PHE A 99 -14.97 10.15 1.13
C PHE A 99 -15.84 8.97 1.60
N VAL A 100 -17.13 8.97 1.30
CA VAL A 100 -18.07 7.89 1.67
C VAL A 100 -17.68 6.58 0.98
N GLY A 101 -17.31 6.61 -0.31
CA GLY A 101 -16.85 5.44 -1.04
C GLY A 101 -15.53 4.89 -0.50
N VAL A 102 -14.59 5.78 -0.18
CA VAL A 102 -13.31 5.43 0.44
C VAL A 102 -13.53 4.79 1.81
N LEU A 103 -14.41 5.36 2.64
CA LEU A 103 -14.72 4.82 3.96
C LEU A 103 -15.33 3.41 3.86
N LEU A 104 -16.25 3.20 2.92
CA LEU A 104 -16.86 1.90 2.68
C LEU A 104 -15.81 0.87 2.25
N LEU A 105 -14.91 1.23 1.32
CA LEU A 105 -13.81 0.35 0.90
C LEU A 105 -12.92 -0.05 2.08
N VAL A 106 -12.51 0.92 2.89
CA VAL A 106 -11.67 0.68 4.08
C VAL A 106 -12.40 -0.22 5.08
N MET A 107 -13.71 0.00 5.32
CA MET A 107 -14.50 -0.87 6.18
C MET A 107 -14.55 -2.32 5.68
N ILE A 108 -14.68 -2.52 4.37
CA ILE A 108 -14.64 -3.88 3.78
C ILE A 108 -13.27 -4.53 4.03
N TYR A 109 -12.16 -3.81 3.82
CA TYR A 109 -10.82 -4.36 4.09
C TYR A 109 -10.62 -4.69 5.58
N VAL A 110 -11.05 -3.80 6.47
CA VAL A 110 -10.99 -4.05 7.91
C VAL A 110 -11.83 -5.28 8.29
N PHE A 111 -13.02 -5.43 7.72
CA PHE A 111 -13.86 -6.61 7.95
C PHE A 111 -13.17 -7.90 7.49
N VAL A 112 -12.56 -7.91 6.31
CA VAL A 112 -11.81 -9.07 5.80
C VAL A 112 -10.63 -9.39 6.71
N LEU A 113 -9.84 -8.37 7.12
CA LEU A 113 -8.71 -8.55 8.04
C LEU A 113 -9.15 -9.11 9.39
N LEU A 114 -10.24 -8.60 9.96
CA LEU A 114 -10.79 -9.09 11.22
C LEU A 114 -11.23 -10.56 11.10
N ARG A 115 -11.91 -10.93 9.99
CA ARG A 115 -12.29 -12.34 9.75
C ARG A 115 -11.07 -13.24 9.66
N CYS A 116 -10.04 -12.86 8.91
CA CYS A 116 -8.80 -13.61 8.84
C CYS A 116 -8.10 -13.71 10.21
N PHE A 117 -8.11 -12.63 10.99
CA PHE A 117 -7.55 -12.62 12.34
C PHE A 117 -8.28 -13.59 13.27
N PHE A 118 -9.61 -13.60 13.26
CA PHE A 118 -10.39 -14.59 14.03
C PHE A 118 -10.09 -16.03 13.61
N LEU A 119 -9.87 -16.28 12.32
CA LEU A 119 -9.47 -17.59 11.84
C LEU A 119 -8.06 -17.97 12.33
N ALA A 120 -7.12 -17.02 12.35
CA ALA A 120 -5.77 -17.22 12.86
C ALA A 120 -5.75 -17.57 14.36
N VAL A 121 -6.49 -16.80 15.18
CA VAL A 121 -6.57 -17.02 16.64
C VAL A 121 -7.17 -18.38 16.96
N ASN A 122 -8.20 -18.79 16.20
CA ASN A 122 -8.89 -20.06 16.39
C ASN A 122 -8.19 -21.25 15.71
N ALA A 123 -7.09 -21.05 15.01
CA ALA A 123 -6.33 -22.12 14.39
C ALA A 123 -5.66 -23.00 15.47
N ARG A 124 -5.75 -24.33 15.30
CA ARG A 124 -5.24 -25.30 16.27
C ARG A 124 -3.71 -25.38 16.24
N ASP A 125 -3.14 -25.41 15.05
CA ASP A 125 -1.72 -25.61 14.86
C ASP A 125 -0.96 -24.28 14.81
N ARG A 126 0.21 -24.26 15.44
CA ARG A 126 1.10 -23.08 15.40
C ARG A 126 1.48 -22.70 13.97
N PHE A 127 1.69 -23.71 13.12
CA PHE A 127 2.01 -23.49 11.70
C PHE A 127 0.89 -22.78 10.97
N CYS A 128 -0.35 -23.27 11.08
CA CYS A 128 -1.53 -22.61 10.46
C CYS A 128 -1.70 -21.17 10.93
N ARG A 129 -1.50 -20.91 12.22
CA ARG A 129 -1.57 -19.56 12.80
C ARG A 129 -0.53 -18.62 12.20
N LEU A 130 0.72 -19.09 12.06
CA LEU A 130 1.80 -18.28 11.46
C LEU A 130 1.56 -18.02 9.98
N VAL A 131 1.10 -19.01 9.22
CA VAL A 131 0.79 -18.84 7.80
C VAL A 131 -0.34 -17.83 7.59
N ILE A 132 -1.44 -17.97 8.32
CA ILE A 132 -2.56 -17.02 8.24
C ILE A 132 -2.10 -15.62 8.68
N GLY A 133 -1.29 -15.52 9.73
CA GLY A 133 -0.71 -14.25 10.19
C GLY A 133 0.17 -13.59 9.14
N GLY A 134 1.01 -14.34 8.43
CA GLY A 134 1.81 -13.85 7.32
C GLY A 134 0.96 -13.30 6.17
N PHE A 135 -0.14 -13.98 5.83
CA PHE A 135 -1.08 -13.51 4.81
C PHE A 135 -1.81 -12.23 5.22
N ILE A 136 -2.26 -12.13 6.48
CA ILE A 136 -2.87 -10.91 7.01
C ILE A 136 -1.89 -9.75 6.90
N PHE A 137 -0.64 -9.96 7.30
CA PHE A 137 0.40 -8.93 7.23
C PHE A 137 0.64 -8.48 5.79
N THR A 138 0.83 -9.43 4.85
CA THR A 138 1.05 -9.11 3.43
C THR A 138 -0.14 -8.36 2.82
N PHE A 139 -1.36 -8.78 3.12
CA PHE A 139 -2.57 -8.12 2.63
C PHE A 139 -2.69 -6.69 3.18
N CYS A 140 -2.53 -6.52 4.48
CA CYS A 140 -2.55 -5.21 5.13
C CYS A 140 -1.46 -4.28 4.59
N PHE A 141 -0.25 -4.82 4.40
CA PHE A 141 0.88 -4.07 3.85
C PHE A 141 0.60 -3.59 2.43
N ASN A 142 0.06 -4.45 1.54
CA ASN A 142 -0.29 -4.08 0.18
C ASN A 142 -1.34 -2.96 0.14
N VAL A 143 -2.41 -3.08 0.95
CA VAL A 143 -3.42 -2.03 1.07
C VAL A 143 -2.79 -0.73 1.55
N PHE A 144 -2.02 -0.78 2.63
CA PHE A 144 -1.37 0.40 3.21
C PHE A 144 -0.44 1.10 2.21
N VAL A 145 0.42 0.33 1.53
CA VAL A 145 1.37 0.88 0.55
C VAL A 145 0.64 1.53 -0.61
N ASN A 146 -0.42 0.90 -1.16
CA ASN A 146 -1.19 1.49 -2.25
C ASN A 146 -1.86 2.80 -1.83
N LEU A 147 -2.54 2.82 -0.68
CA LEU A 147 -3.18 4.04 -0.17
C LEU A 147 -2.16 5.17 0.08
N ALA A 148 -1.04 4.83 0.73
CA ALA A 148 0.02 5.79 1.05
C ALA A 148 0.69 6.35 -0.22
N MET A 149 0.85 5.53 -1.27
CA MET A 149 1.39 5.94 -2.56
C MET A 149 0.45 6.93 -3.27
N VAL A 150 -0.84 6.65 -3.31
CA VAL A 150 -1.84 7.50 -3.97
C VAL A 150 -1.97 8.87 -3.28
N VAL A 151 -1.90 8.90 -1.95
CA VAL A 151 -1.89 10.15 -1.18
C VAL A 151 -0.54 10.86 -1.25
N GLY A 152 0.51 10.19 -1.76
CA GLY A 152 1.85 10.74 -1.92
C GLY A 152 2.60 10.84 -0.59
N LEU A 153 2.42 9.87 0.32
CA LEU A 153 3.22 9.71 1.53
C LEU A 153 4.48 8.87 1.28
N ILE A 154 4.42 7.97 0.31
CA ILE A 154 5.54 7.14 -0.12
C ILE A 154 5.73 7.24 -1.63
N PRO A 155 6.94 6.97 -2.14
CA PRO A 155 7.19 7.00 -3.58
C PRO A 155 6.34 5.96 -4.32
N VAL A 156 6.08 6.21 -5.60
CA VAL A 156 5.31 5.30 -6.46
C VAL A 156 6.07 4.00 -6.65
N VAL A 157 5.56 2.92 -6.09
CA VAL A 157 6.18 1.58 -6.16
C VAL A 157 5.51 0.69 -7.20
N GLY A 158 4.25 1.01 -7.58
CA GLY A 158 3.48 0.20 -8.53
C GLY A 158 2.89 -1.05 -7.87
N MET A 159 2.35 -0.92 -6.66
CA MET A 159 1.65 -2.03 -5.99
C MET A 159 0.14 -1.94 -6.23
N PRO A 160 -0.47 -2.95 -6.86
CA PRO A 160 -1.90 -2.94 -7.13
C PRO A 160 -2.72 -3.08 -5.85
N LEU A 161 -3.86 -2.40 -5.80
CA LEU A 161 -4.82 -2.50 -4.70
C LEU A 161 -5.48 -3.89 -4.71
N PRO A 162 -5.44 -4.67 -3.61
CA PRO A 162 -6.03 -6.00 -3.55
C PRO A 162 -7.50 -6.02 -3.98
N PHE A 163 -7.88 -6.95 -4.85
CA PHE A 163 -9.22 -7.16 -5.43
C PHE A 163 -9.76 -6.07 -6.36
N PHE A 164 -9.25 -4.85 -6.30
CA PHE A 164 -9.76 -3.73 -7.10
C PHE A 164 -8.91 -3.46 -8.35
N SER A 165 -7.59 -3.58 -8.24
CA SER A 165 -6.72 -3.32 -9.38
C SER A 165 -6.79 -4.39 -10.45
N ARG A 166 -6.67 -3.96 -11.69
CA ARG A 166 -6.58 -4.83 -12.85
C ARG A 166 -5.20 -5.50 -12.90
N GLY A 167 -5.08 -6.67 -12.28
CA GLY A 167 -3.86 -7.47 -12.29
C GLY A 167 -4.19 -8.95 -12.19
N GLY A 168 -4.05 -9.70 -13.31
CA GLY A 168 -4.39 -11.12 -13.34
C GLY A 168 -3.57 -11.95 -12.35
N THR A 169 -2.27 -11.69 -12.27
CA THR A 169 -1.35 -12.40 -11.36
C THR A 169 -1.60 -12.05 -9.89
N SER A 170 -1.88 -10.79 -9.57
CA SER A 170 -2.18 -10.35 -8.21
C SER A 170 -3.50 -10.92 -7.70
N LEU A 171 -4.54 -10.94 -8.53
CA LEU A 171 -5.83 -11.57 -8.20
C LEU A 171 -5.67 -13.07 -7.98
N LEU A 172 -4.95 -13.77 -8.87
CA LEU A 172 -4.72 -15.19 -8.74
C LEU A 172 -3.98 -15.54 -7.45
N SER A 173 -2.94 -14.79 -7.11
CA SER A 173 -2.21 -14.98 -5.85
C SER A 173 -3.09 -14.75 -4.63
N LEU A 174 -3.96 -13.72 -4.65
CA LEU A 174 -4.92 -13.47 -3.58
C LEU A 174 -5.92 -14.62 -3.42
N PHE A 175 -6.50 -15.13 -4.51
CA PHE A 175 -7.41 -16.27 -4.43
C PHE A 175 -6.74 -17.52 -3.89
N ILE A 176 -5.49 -17.79 -4.28
CA ILE A 176 -4.70 -18.90 -3.70
C ILE A 176 -4.52 -18.69 -2.20
N MET A 177 -4.11 -17.48 -1.78
CA MET A 177 -3.94 -17.15 -0.36
C MET A 177 -5.22 -17.38 0.45
N PHE A 178 -6.36 -16.87 -0.03
CA PHE A 178 -7.66 -17.06 0.64
C PHE A 178 -8.12 -18.53 0.59
N GLY A 179 -7.83 -19.25 -0.48
CA GLY A 179 -8.07 -20.69 -0.59
C GLY A 179 -7.31 -21.48 0.48
N ILE A 180 -6.04 -21.16 0.70
CA ILE A 180 -5.22 -21.80 1.75
C ILE A 180 -5.78 -21.46 3.15
N ILE A 181 -6.13 -20.20 3.42
CA ILE A 181 -6.71 -19.78 4.71
C ILE A 181 -8.01 -20.53 4.98
N THR A 182 -8.90 -20.61 4.00
CA THR A 182 -10.20 -21.32 4.17
C THR A 182 -10.02 -22.83 4.33
N SER A 183 -9.08 -23.43 3.60
CA SER A 183 -8.74 -24.85 3.75
C SER A 183 -8.23 -25.15 5.16
N MET A 184 -7.27 -24.36 5.66
CA MET A 184 -6.73 -24.51 7.03
C MET A 184 -7.81 -24.31 8.11
N ALA A 185 -8.75 -23.38 7.89
CA ALA A 185 -9.86 -23.16 8.81
C ALA A 185 -10.89 -24.29 8.78
N SER A 186 -11.13 -24.90 7.61
CA SER A 186 -12.08 -26.01 7.44
C SER A 186 -11.59 -27.31 8.06
N HIS A 187 -10.29 -27.58 8.02
CA HIS A 187 -9.70 -28.82 8.56
C HIS A 187 -10.01 -29.04 10.06
N LYS A 188 -10.30 -27.95 10.78
CA LYS A 188 -10.74 -28.00 12.19
C LYS A 188 -12.09 -28.71 12.38
N LYS A 189 -13.00 -28.63 11.41
CA LYS A 189 -14.36 -29.21 11.51
C LYS A 189 -14.39 -30.72 11.27
N PHE A 190 -13.45 -31.25 10.48
CA PHE A 190 -13.43 -32.66 10.10
C PHE A 190 -12.88 -33.57 11.20
N MET A 191 -11.99 -33.09 12.07
CA MET A 191 -11.41 -33.88 13.16
C MET A 191 -12.22 -33.85 14.47
N GLN A 192 -13.33 -33.14 14.53
CA GLN A 192 -14.23 -33.10 15.67
C GLN A 192 -15.49 -33.97 15.49
N ARG A 193 -15.57 -34.74 14.40
CA ARG A 193 -16.52 -35.81 14.18
C ARG A 193 -15.82 -37.17 14.22
#